data_8d8f24dbabc415511d2ce674320ed7cf
#
_entry.id   8d8f24dbabc415511d2ce674320ed7cf
#
_cell.length_a   1.000
_cell.length_b   1.000
_cell.length_c   1.000
_cell.angle_alpha   90.00
_cell.angle_beta   90.00
_cell.angle_gamma   90.00
#
_symmetry.space_group_name_H-M   'P 1'
#
loop_
_entity.id
_entity.type
_entity.pdbx_description
1 polymer ?
#
loop_
_entity_poly.entity_id
_entity_poly.type
_entity_poly.pdbx_seq_one_letter_code
_entity_poly.pdbx_strand_id
1 'polypeptide(L)'
;MQISMSFAAFLAAILFISAPLAQAQTAEDQAALAALTAADLKHTPAKKLFGAKKLPVNLQARAIGSYAKGCLSGGKALSVTGPAWQAMRTSRNRNWAHPALVKLVEKLAKESKQSDGWNGLLVGDMSQPRGGPMLTGHASHQIGLDADVWFTPM
;
A
#
# COMPACT_ATOMS: atom_id res chain seq x y z
N MET A 1 41.59 -56.33 17.08
CA MET A 1 42.12 -54.95 16.81
C MET A 1 41.07 -54.23 16.01
N GLN A 2 40.17 -53.53 16.71
CA GLN A 2 39.04 -52.81 16.08
C GLN A 2 39.37 -51.32 16.06
N ILE A 3 39.35 -50.76 14.87
CA ILE A 3 39.56 -49.33 14.68
C ILE A 3 38.15 -48.72 14.47
N SER A 4 37.73 -47.95 15.48
CA SER A 4 36.47 -47.16 15.42
C SER A 4 36.79 -45.82 14.78
N MET A 5 36.17 -45.53 13.63
CA MET A 5 36.20 -44.20 13.00
C MET A 5 34.91 -43.49 13.36
N SER A 6 35.03 -42.47 14.22
CA SER A 6 33.93 -41.51 14.49
C SER A 6 33.88 -40.48 13.37
N PHE A 7 32.75 -40.45 12.66
CA PHE A 7 32.41 -39.37 11.75
C PHE A 7 31.67 -38.26 12.53
N ALA A 8 32.37 -37.15 12.76
CA ALA A 8 31.74 -35.94 13.27
C ALA A 8 31.12 -35.16 12.08
N ALA A 9 29.80 -35.15 12.02
CA ALA A 9 29.06 -34.36 11.06
C ALA A 9 28.99 -32.89 11.54
N PHE A 10 29.69 -32.00 10.86
CA PHE A 10 29.53 -30.55 11.02
C PHE A 10 28.26 -30.09 10.31
N LEU A 11 27.22 -29.81 11.07
CA LEU A 11 26.01 -29.16 10.55
C LEU A 11 26.24 -27.64 10.56
N ALA A 12 26.61 -27.06 9.43
CA ALA A 12 26.67 -25.62 9.26
C ALA A 12 25.23 -25.09 9.09
N ALA A 13 24.68 -24.49 10.15
CA ALA A 13 23.42 -23.77 10.10
C ALA A 13 23.62 -22.45 9.35
N ILE A 14 23.20 -22.38 8.09
CA ILE A 14 23.12 -21.14 7.32
C ILE A 14 21.88 -20.37 7.81
N LEU A 15 22.08 -19.40 8.69
CA LEU A 15 21.05 -18.43 9.07
C LEU A 15 20.85 -17.45 7.89
N PHE A 16 19.83 -17.69 7.09
CA PHE A 16 19.32 -16.68 6.15
C PHE A 16 18.63 -15.56 6.95
N ILE A 17 19.36 -14.47 7.16
CA ILE A 17 18.76 -13.22 7.67
C ILE A 17 18.08 -12.57 6.48
N SER A 18 16.80 -12.91 6.26
CA SER A 18 15.93 -12.18 5.37
C SER A 18 15.49 -10.90 6.07
N ALA A 19 16.22 -9.79 5.86
CA ALA A 19 15.72 -8.48 6.24
C ALA A 19 14.42 -8.20 5.44
N PRO A 20 13.32 -7.80 6.08
CA PRO A 20 12.08 -7.58 5.37
C PRO A 20 12.23 -6.41 4.40
N LEU A 21 11.92 -6.64 3.12
CA LEU A 21 11.94 -5.65 2.02
C LEU A 21 11.25 -4.32 2.37
N ALA A 22 10.27 -4.35 3.26
CA ALA A 22 9.55 -3.17 3.76
C ALA A 22 10.44 -2.19 4.54
N GLN A 23 11.49 -2.66 5.21
CA GLN A 23 12.41 -1.80 5.96
C GLN A 23 13.42 -1.10 5.04
N ALA A 24 13.84 -1.73 3.97
CA ALA A 24 14.73 -1.12 2.99
C ALA A 24 14.04 0.04 2.26
N GLN A 25 12.79 -0.12 1.85
CA GLN A 25 12.02 0.93 1.18
C GLN A 25 11.72 2.14 2.08
N THR A 26 11.52 1.94 3.39
CA THR A 26 11.35 3.04 4.34
C THR A 26 12.65 3.80 4.58
N ALA A 27 13.80 3.13 4.56
CA ALA A 27 15.10 3.77 4.67
C ALA A 27 15.43 4.64 3.45
N GLU A 28 15.12 4.16 2.24
CA GLU A 28 15.26 4.94 1.00
C GLU A 28 14.35 6.17 0.98
N ASP A 29 13.08 6.04 1.41
CA ASP A 29 12.15 7.14 1.52
C ASP A 29 12.63 8.21 2.52
N GLN A 30 13.23 7.78 3.63
CA GLN A 30 13.79 8.67 4.65
C GLN A 30 15.06 9.37 4.15
N ALA A 31 15.96 8.64 3.49
CA ALA A 31 17.16 9.21 2.91
C ALA A 31 16.85 10.23 1.82
N ALA A 32 15.88 9.93 0.94
CA ALA A 32 15.44 10.87 -0.09
C ALA A 32 14.80 12.14 0.50
N LEU A 33 14.05 12.02 1.59
CA LEU A 33 13.47 13.17 2.27
C LEU A 33 14.51 13.99 3.03
N ALA A 34 15.48 13.32 3.65
CA ALA A 34 16.59 13.98 4.36
C ALA A 34 17.52 14.75 3.40
N ALA A 35 17.61 14.32 2.13
CA ALA A 35 18.37 15.01 1.11
C ALA A 35 17.72 16.31 0.62
N LEU A 36 16.42 16.51 0.90
CA LEU A 36 15.73 17.77 0.56
C LEU A 36 15.98 18.81 1.64
N THR A 37 16.45 19.98 1.24
CA THR A 37 16.56 21.13 2.15
C THR A 37 15.18 21.67 2.54
N ALA A 38 15.08 22.40 3.64
CA ALA A 38 13.82 23.06 4.04
C ALA A 38 13.30 24.02 2.95
N ALA A 39 14.19 24.62 2.17
CA ALA A 39 13.84 25.47 1.02
C ALA A 39 13.23 24.63 -0.11
N ASP A 40 13.82 23.48 -0.44
CA ASP A 40 13.29 22.56 -1.45
C ASP A 40 11.90 22.04 -1.09
N LEU A 41 11.70 21.66 0.19
CA LEU A 41 10.40 21.23 0.68
C LEU A 41 9.34 22.33 0.55
N LYS A 42 9.69 23.57 0.86
CA LYS A 42 8.78 24.72 0.76
C LYS A 42 8.36 25.01 -0.68
N HIS A 43 9.24 24.82 -1.64
CA HIS A 43 9.01 25.11 -3.06
C HIS A 43 8.56 23.90 -3.88
N THR A 44 8.66 22.68 -3.33
CA THR A 44 8.21 21.47 -4.03
C THR A 44 6.69 21.34 -3.96
N PRO A 45 5.98 21.23 -5.09
CA PRO A 45 4.54 21.03 -5.08
C PRO A 45 4.13 19.79 -4.29
N ALA A 46 3.11 19.92 -3.43
CA ALA A 46 2.64 18.84 -2.57
C ALA A 46 2.38 17.51 -3.32
N LYS A 47 1.84 17.59 -4.55
CA LYS A 47 1.62 16.39 -5.39
C LYS A 47 2.90 15.61 -5.69
N LYS A 48 4.05 16.25 -5.78
CA LYS A 48 5.34 15.58 -5.97
C LYS A 48 5.80 14.91 -4.65
N LEU A 49 5.65 15.62 -3.52
CA LEU A 49 6.02 15.08 -2.20
C LEU A 49 5.20 13.85 -1.82
N PHE A 50 3.88 13.90 -2.01
CA PHE A 50 2.99 12.78 -1.73
C PHE A 50 3.14 11.65 -2.74
N GLY A 51 3.22 11.97 -4.03
CA GLY A 51 3.34 10.98 -5.11
C GLY A 51 4.68 10.22 -5.13
N ALA A 52 5.72 10.77 -4.51
CA ALA A 52 7.00 10.09 -4.35
C ALA A 52 6.95 8.96 -3.30
N LYS A 53 5.94 8.94 -2.41
CA LYS A 53 5.86 7.98 -1.32
C LYS A 53 5.34 6.63 -1.80
N LYS A 54 6.12 5.57 -1.56
CA LYS A 54 5.77 4.21 -1.97
C LYS A 54 5.04 3.43 -0.89
N LEU A 55 5.21 3.81 0.38
CA LEU A 55 4.65 3.16 1.55
C LEU A 55 3.90 4.14 2.46
N PRO A 56 2.93 3.67 3.25
CA PRO A 56 2.24 4.46 4.24
C PRO A 56 3.18 4.88 5.37
N VAL A 57 2.80 5.89 6.14
CA VAL A 57 3.44 6.17 7.42
C VAL A 57 2.97 5.15 8.46
N ASN A 58 3.90 4.66 9.29
CA ASN A 58 3.57 3.72 10.36
C ASN A 58 3.02 4.50 11.59
N LEU A 59 1.81 4.97 11.47
CA LEU A 59 1.06 5.69 12.50
C LEU A 59 -0.38 5.17 12.53
N GLN A 60 -1.14 5.58 13.55
CA GLN A 60 -2.57 5.31 13.62
C GLN A 60 -3.30 5.80 12.36
N ALA A 61 -4.25 5.00 11.88
CA ALA A 61 -5.05 5.34 10.72
C ALA A 61 -5.93 6.57 10.98
N ARG A 62 -5.77 7.61 10.16
CA ARG A 62 -6.53 8.86 10.23
C ARG A 62 -6.70 9.47 8.86
N ALA A 63 -7.93 9.82 8.52
CA ALA A 63 -8.26 10.72 7.43
C ALA A 63 -8.12 12.16 7.93
N ILE A 64 -7.33 12.99 7.28
CA ILE A 64 -7.01 14.35 7.71
C ILE A 64 -7.39 15.32 6.60
N GLY A 65 -8.20 16.33 6.92
CA GLY A 65 -8.70 17.30 5.95
C GLY A 65 -9.96 16.85 5.22
N SER A 66 -10.11 17.23 3.96
CA SER A 66 -11.24 16.86 3.11
C SER A 66 -10.79 15.95 1.96
N TYR A 67 -11.77 15.31 1.28
CA TYR A 67 -11.49 14.33 0.20
C TYR A 67 -10.64 14.90 -0.95
N ALA A 68 -10.73 16.21 -1.22
CA ALA A 68 -9.98 16.91 -2.26
C ALA A 68 -8.86 17.82 -1.70
N LYS A 69 -8.70 17.89 -0.38
CA LYS A 69 -7.71 18.75 0.29
C LYS A 69 -7.31 18.15 1.64
N GLY A 70 -6.60 17.04 1.58
CA GLY A 70 -6.26 16.29 2.78
C GLY A 70 -5.11 15.33 2.60
N CYS A 71 -4.95 14.44 3.56
CA CYS A 71 -3.97 13.35 3.51
C CYS A 71 -4.43 12.17 4.37
N LEU A 72 -3.73 11.04 4.23
CA LEU A 72 -3.99 9.80 4.94
C LEU A 72 -2.80 9.40 5.81
N SER A 73 -3.03 9.23 7.10
CA SER A 73 -2.09 8.58 8.00
C SER A 73 -2.45 7.10 8.15
N GLY A 74 -1.47 6.22 8.31
CA GLY A 74 -1.69 4.80 8.59
C GLY A 74 -2.55 4.07 7.56
N GLY A 75 -2.39 4.40 6.27
CA GLY A 75 -3.11 3.75 5.18
C GLY A 75 -2.85 2.26 5.10
N LYS A 76 -3.86 1.49 4.69
CA LYS A 76 -3.79 0.05 4.42
C LYS A 76 -4.00 -0.20 2.94
N ALA A 77 -3.20 -1.10 2.36
CA ALA A 77 -3.43 -1.53 0.98
C ALA A 77 -4.62 -2.50 0.91
N LEU A 78 -5.48 -2.31 -0.08
CA LEU A 78 -6.32 -3.39 -0.59
C LEU A 78 -5.41 -4.37 -1.32
N SER A 79 -5.52 -5.68 -1.05
CA SER A 79 -4.76 -6.69 -1.80
C SER A 79 -5.09 -6.60 -3.29
N VAL A 80 -4.08 -6.81 -4.13
CA VAL A 80 -4.24 -6.70 -5.59
C VAL A 80 -5.31 -7.66 -6.08
N THR A 81 -5.32 -8.89 -5.58
CA THR A 81 -6.32 -9.91 -5.89
C THR A 81 -6.95 -10.40 -4.60
N GLY A 82 -8.25 -10.50 -4.56
CA GLY A 82 -9.03 -11.07 -3.48
C GLY A 82 -10.07 -12.08 -3.97
N PRO A 83 -10.81 -12.72 -3.06
CA PRO A 83 -11.79 -13.76 -3.42
C PRO A 83 -12.98 -13.25 -4.23
N ALA A 84 -13.19 -11.92 -4.24
CA ALA A 84 -14.29 -11.27 -4.94
C ALA A 84 -13.91 -9.87 -5.46
N TRP A 85 -12.65 -9.55 -5.58
CA TRP A 85 -12.19 -8.29 -6.17
C TRP A 85 -10.85 -8.43 -6.86
N GLN A 86 -10.61 -7.51 -7.79
CA GLN A 86 -9.32 -7.27 -8.43
C GLN A 86 -9.03 -5.78 -8.39
N ALA A 87 -7.89 -5.38 -7.80
CA ALA A 87 -7.43 -4.01 -7.89
C ALA A 87 -6.86 -3.73 -9.29
N MET A 88 -7.30 -2.62 -9.88
CA MET A 88 -6.93 -2.21 -11.22
C MET A 88 -5.80 -1.20 -11.21
N ARG A 89 -5.08 -1.06 -12.34
CA ARG A 89 -4.03 -0.04 -12.54
C ARG A 89 -2.97 -0.02 -11.43
N THR A 90 -2.53 -1.18 -11.00
CA THR A 90 -1.62 -1.38 -9.85
C THR A 90 -0.28 -0.64 -9.98
N SER A 91 0.17 -0.36 -11.21
CA SER A 91 1.36 0.46 -11.47
C SER A 91 1.30 1.89 -10.91
N ARG A 92 0.08 2.38 -10.63
CA ARG A 92 -0.13 3.71 -10.03
C ARG A 92 0.10 3.73 -8.52
N ASN A 93 0.18 2.57 -7.86
CA ASN A 93 0.26 2.44 -6.40
C ASN A 93 -0.88 3.18 -5.68
N ARG A 94 -2.12 3.02 -6.17
CA ARG A 94 -3.33 3.71 -5.68
C ARG A 94 -4.38 2.75 -5.15
N ASN A 95 -3.96 1.65 -4.59
CA ASN A 95 -4.82 0.68 -3.89
C ASN A 95 -4.75 0.84 -2.36
N TRP A 96 -4.49 2.05 -1.87
CA TRP A 96 -4.38 2.36 -0.45
C TRP A 96 -5.62 3.10 0.04
N ALA A 97 -6.01 2.86 1.30
CA ALA A 97 -7.13 3.56 1.92
C ALA A 97 -7.05 3.55 3.44
N HIS A 98 -7.95 4.29 4.07
CA HIS A 98 -8.25 4.08 5.48
C HIS A 98 -8.70 2.63 5.70
N PRO A 99 -8.25 1.94 6.77
CA PRO A 99 -8.61 0.53 7.00
C PRO A 99 -10.11 0.25 7.00
N ALA A 100 -10.93 1.21 7.41
CA ALA A 100 -12.38 1.08 7.37
C ALA A 100 -12.92 0.98 5.93
N LEU A 101 -12.37 1.78 5.00
CA LEU A 101 -12.76 1.71 3.60
C LEU A 101 -12.28 0.40 2.95
N VAL A 102 -11.07 -0.07 3.27
CA VAL A 102 -10.60 -1.38 2.78
C VAL A 102 -11.59 -2.47 3.18
N LYS A 103 -11.97 -2.54 4.46
CA LYS A 103 -12.96 -3.50 4.94
C LYS A 103 -14.33 -3.37 4.27
N LEU A 104 -14.77 -2.14 4.01
CA LEU A 104 -16.03 -1.87 3.31
C LEU A 104 -15.99 -2.39 1.88
N VAL A 105 -14.92 -2.11 1.13
CA VAL A 105 -14.75 -2.59 -0.25
C VAL A 105 -14.69 -4.12 -0.30
N GLU A 106 -13.93 -4.74 0.60
CA GLU A 106 -13.85 -6.20 0.72
C GLU A 106 -15.22 -6.84 1.01
N LYS A 107 -16.03 -6.20 1.88
CA LYS A 107 -17.36 -6.63 2.21
C LYS A 107 -18.30 -6.47 1.01
N LEU A 108 -18.35 -5.29 0.40
CA LEU A 108 -19.17 -5.00 -0.77
C LEU A 108 -18.89 -5.98 -1.92
N ALA A 109 -17.62 -6.25 -2.19
CA ALA A 109 -17.23 -7.19 -3.24
C ALA A 109 -17.75 -8.61 -2.99
N LYS A 110 -17.70 -9.07 -1.74
CA LYS A 110 -18.26 -10.38 -1.36
C LYS A 110 -19.77 -10.41 -1.48
N GLU A 111 -20.45 -9.35 -1.06
CA GLU A 111 -21.92 -9.23 -1.16
C GLU A 111 -22.38 -9.19 -2.60
N SER A 112 -21.74 -8.41 -3.48
CA SER A 112 -22.03 -8.40 -4.92
C SER A 112 -21.90 -9.79 -5.54
N LYS A 113 -20.90 -10.56 -5.13
CA LYS A 113 -20.74 -11.93 -5.60
C LYS A 113 -21.84 -12.85 -5.13
N GLN A 114 -22.32 -12.69 -3.89
CA GLN A 114 -23.32 -13.57 -3.29
C GLN A 114 -24.74 -13.24 -3.71
N SER A 115 -25.07 -11.94 -3.83
CA SER A 115 -26.42 -11.47 -4.01
C SER A 115 -26.75 -11.06 -5.45
N ASP A 116 -25.77 -10.52 -6.18
CA ASP A 116 -26.01 -9.91 -7.48
C ASP A 116 -25.51 -10.77 -8.66
N GLY A 117 -24.90 -11.92 -8.36
CA GLY A 117 -24.36 -12.85 -9.36
C GLY A 117 -23.10 -12.35 -10.07
N TRP A 118 -22.45 -11.32 -9.54
CA TRP A 118 -21.16 -10.86 -10.04
C TRP A 118 -20.04 -11.78 -9.60
N ASN A 119 -19.01 -11.97 -10.44
CA ASN A 119 -17.80 -12.71 -10.01
C ASN A 119 -17.00 -11.95 -8.95
N GLY A 120 -17.17 -10.62 -8.90
CA GLY A 120 -16.50 -9.71 -8.00
C GLY A 120 -16.44 -8.31 -8.56
N LEU A 121 -15.76 -7.41 -7.89
CA LEU A 121 -15.62 -6.01 -8.26
C LEU A 121 -14.23 -5.71 -8.83
N LEU A 122 -14.19 -4.93 -9.90
CA LEU A 122 -12.98 -4.29 -10.38
C LEU A 122 -12.80 -2.96 -9.63
N VAL A 123 -11.86 -2.90 -8.71
CA VAL A 123 -11.59 -1.72 -7.88
C VAL A 123 -10.54 -0.86 -8.57
N GLY A 124 -10.91 0.35 -8.94
CA GLY A 124 -10.07 1.34 -9.59
C GLY A 124 -9.14 2.08 -8.62
N ASP A 125 -8.94 3.38 -8.88
CA ASP A 125 -8.11 4.20 -8.01
C ASP A 125 -8.79 4.38 -6.63
N MET A 126 -8.03 4.20 -5.59
CA MET A 126 -8.25 4.60 -4.21
C MET A 126 -7.24 5.69 -3.89
N SER A 127 -6.79 5.80 -2.66
CA SER A 127 -5.71 6.70 -2.30
C SER A 127 -4.33 6.15 -2.67
N GLN A 128 -3.34 7.03 -2.68
CA GLN A 128 -1.93 6.65 -2.61
C GLN A 128 -1.50 6.42 -1.15
N PRO A 129 -0.32 5.84 -0.86
CA PRO A 129 0.05 5.34 0.48
C PRO A 129 -0.14 6.33 1.64
N ARG A 130 0.07 7.63 1.39
CA ARG A 130 -0.05 8.69 2.40
C ARG A 130 -1.17 9.69 2.07
N GLY A 131 -2.04 9.34 1.13
CA GLY A 131 -3.05 10.28 0.66
C GLY A 131 -2.46 11.49 -0.04
N GLY A 132 -3.13 12.63 0.10
CA GLY A 132 -2.69 13.89 -0.48
C GLY A 132 -2.91 14.00 -1.98
N PRO A 133 -2.57 15.15 -2.57
CA PRO A 133 -2.78 15.40 -3.98
C PRO A 133 -1.93 14.47 -4.85
N MET A 134 -2.54 13.92 -5.89
CA MET A 134 -1.91 12.97 -6.82
C MET A 134 -1.16 13.69 -7.94
N LEU A 135 -0.14 13.03 -8.51
CA LEU A 135 0.62 13.57 -9.64
C LEU A 135 -0.24 13.79 -10.87
N THR A 136 -1.16 12.85 -11.13
CA THR A 136 -2.05 12.86 -12.30
C THR A 136 -3.46 12.41 -11.91
N GLY A 137 -4.46 12.91 -12.62
CA GLY A 137 -5.84 12.46 -12.49
C GLY A 137 -6.60 13.20 -11.40
N HIS A 138 -7.19 12.46 -10.52
CA HIS A 138 -8.24 12.89 -9.60
C HIS A 138 -7.86 14.01 -8.61
N ALA A 139 -8.82 14.88 -8.31
CA ALA A 139 -8.76 15.76 -7.16
C ALA A 139 -9.22 15.06 -5.85
N SER A 140 -9.90 13.92 -5.98
CA SER A 140 -10.42 13.09 -4.87
C SER A 140 -9.39 12.12 -4.30
N HIS A 141 -9.82 11.19 -3.47
CA HIS A 141 -9.05 10.10 -2.84
C HIS A 141 -7.96 10.54 -1.86
N GLN A 142 -7.86 11.84 -1.56
CA GLN A 142 -6.74 12.34 -0.77
C GLN A 142 -6.71 11.88 0.69
N ILE A 143 -7.86 11.54 1.25
CA ILE A 143 -8.00 11.07 2.65
C ILE A 143 -8.24 9.56 2.77
N GLY A 144 -8.32 8.85 1.65
CA GLY A 144 -8.50 7.39 1.62
C GLY A 144 -9.86 6.92 2.11
N LEU A 145 -10.92 7.70 1.87
CA LEU A 145 -12.29 7.33 2.24
C LEU A 145 -13.23 7.17 1.04
N ASP A 146 -12.71 7.18 -0.17
CA ASP A 146 -13.44 6.97 -1.41
C ASP A 146 -12.63 6.06 -2.36
N ALA A 147 -13.34 5.33 -3.20
CA ALA A 147 -12.78 4.38 -4.15
C ALA A 147 -13.58 4.40 -5.45
N ASP A 148 -12.89 4.32 -6.58
CA ASP A 148 -13.51 4.08 -7.86
C ASP A 148 -13.85 2.59 -7.98
N VAL A 149 -15.06 2.26 -8.40
CA VAL A 149 -15.43 0.90 -8.77
C VAL A 149 -15.83 0.93 -10.24
N TRP A 150 -15.24 0.04 -11.05
CA TRP A 150 -15.61 -0.06 -12.44
C TRP A 150 -16.95 -0.77 -12.57
N PHE A 151 -17.87 -0.13 -13.28
CA PHE A 151 -19.22 -0.65 -13.48
C PHE A 151 -19.25 -1.73 -14.58
N THR A 152 -18.39 -2.73 -14.39
CA THR A 152 -18.32 -3.94 -15.19
C THR A 152 -17.93 -5.09 -14.26
N PRO A 153 -18.57 -6.26 -14.37
CA PRO A 153 -18.24 -7.40 -13.54
C PRO A 153 -16.82 -7.91 -13.85
N MET A 154 -16.23 -8.56 -12.85
CA MET A 154 -14.94 -9.23 -12.94
C MET A 154 -15.03 -10.50 -13.81
#